data_f36218084bca38138d3c5017b7b10a73
#
_entry.id   f36218084bca38138d3c5017b7b10a73
#
_cell.length_a   1.000
_cell.length_b   1.000
_cell.length_c   1.000
_cell.angle_alpha   90.00
_cell.angle_beta   90.00
_cell.angle_gamma   90.00
#
_symmetry.space_group_name_H-M   'P 1'
#
loop_
_entity.id
_entity.type
_entity.pdbx_description
1 polymer ?
#
loop_
_entity_poly.entity_id
_entity_poly.type
_entity_poly.pdbx_seq_one_letter_code
_entity_poly.pdbx_strand_id
1 'polypeptide(L)'
;MSWVQAYRLRLKRRRLLFRALRKRRQIRSRRDNTGRIGAHDVLCFVTLRNEMNRLPYFLDHYRALGVRHFLMVDNNSTDGSGDFLAAQADVSLWHTVHSYKLSRFGMDWLTWLQMRYAHGHWCVTCDVDELLVYPHHTTRDLPALCDWLDRCDQPMMGAMMLDMYPATALGAGQHSGDQDPIATLTHFDAGNYQIQHQPKLGNLWIQGGPRMRHFFKSDPRKAPTLNKVPLVKWNRRYVYHSSMHNILPRHLNEIYDTQGGELTSGVLLHTKFLPDIAARSVQEMGRKEHFENSDLYTDYYEALAANPTLMTDHSAAYKNWRQLERLGLMSRGGWV
;
A
#
# COMPACT_ATOMS: atom_id res chain seq x y z
N MET A 1 -12.14 11.10 -22.59
CA MET A 1 -12.70 11.83 -21.42
C MET A 1 -13.22 13.20 -21.89
N SER A 2 -14.43 13.61 -21.45
CA SER A 2 -14.96 14.95 -21.81
C SER A 2 -14.23 16.07 -21.05
N TRP A 3 -14.23 17.29 -21.61
CA TRP A 3 -13.67 18.49 -20.97
C TRP A 3 -14.29 18.76 -19.58
N VAL A 4 -15.60 18.56 -19.45
CA VAL A 4 -16.32 18.70 -18.16
C VAL A 4 -15.80 17.73 -17.10
N GLN A 5 -15.54 16.48 -17.47
CA GLN A 5 -14.98 15.49 -16.56
C GLN A 5 -13.56 15.86 -16.12
N ALA A 6 -12.71 16.31 -17.05
CA ALA A 6 -11.35 16.77 -16.74
C ALA A 6 -11.38 17.96 -15.76
N TYR A 7 -12.27 18.93 -15.98
CA TYR A 7 -12.44 20.08 -15.10
C TYR A 7 -12.91 19.66 -13.68
N ARG A 8 -13.89 18.76 -13.59
CA ARG A 8 -14.37 18.22 -12.30
C ARG A 8 -13.26 17.52 -11.52
N LEU A 9 -12.41 16.74 -12.18
CA LEU A 9 -11.27 16.09 -11.53
C LEU A 9 -10.23 17.11 -11.06
N ARG A 10 -9.99 18.18 -11.82
CA ARG A 10 -9.13 19.29 -11.41
C ARG A 10 -9.65 20.00 -10.16
N LEU A 11 -10.95 20.27 -10.09
CA LEU A 11 -11.58 20.85 -8.90
C LEU A 11 -11.50 19.89 -7.69
N LYS A 12 -11.77 18.61 -7.91
CA LYS A 12 -11.64 17.58 -6.88
C LYS A 12 -10.22 17.56 -6.32
N ARG A 13 -9.19 17.55 -7.17
CA ARG A 13 -7.79 17.59 -6.77
C ARG A 13 -7.51 18.82 -5.88
N ARG A 14 -7.90 20.02 -6.31
CA ARG A 14 -7.73 21.24 -5.52
C ARG A 14 -8.40 21.16 -4.15
N ARG A 15 -9.63 20.64 -4.10
CA ARG A 15 -10.36 20.43 -2.85
C ARG A 15 -9.62 19.49 -1.91
N LEU A 16 -9.07 18.39 -2.43
CA LEU A 16 -8.33 17.41 -1.63
C LEU A 16 -7.00 17.99 -1.09
N LEU A 17 -6.26 18.74 -1.90
CA LEU A 17 -5.05 19.44 -1.46
C LEU A 17 -5.36 20.47 -0.37
N PHE A 18 -6.41 21.27 -0.55
CA PHE A 18 -6.85 22.22 0.47
C PHE A 18 -7.29 21.52 1.76
N ARG A 19 -7.97 20.37 1.65
CA ARG A 19 -8.34 19.54 2.78
C ARG A 19 -7.11 19.04 3.54
N ALA A 20 -6.09 18.54 2.85
CA ALA A 20 -4.83 18.11 3.44
C ALA A 20 -4.12 19.28 4.17
N LEU A 21 -4.09 20.46 3.56
CA LEU A 21 -3.55 21.67 4.19
C LEU A 21 -4.28 22.03 5.51
N ARG A 22 -5.61 21.88 5.57
CA ARG A 22 -6.37 22.10 6.81
C ARG A 22 -6.08 21.03 7.85
N LYS A 23 -5.98 19.75 7.41
CA LYS A 23 -5.75 18.60 8.28
C LYS A 23 -4.32 18.52 8.85
N ARG A 24 -3.38 19.32 8.35
CA ARG A 24 -2.01 19.42 8.91
C ARG A 24 -1.98 19.71 10.41
N ARG A 25 -3.00 20.40 10.92
CA ARG A 25 -3.12 20.74 12.34
C ARG A 25 -3.46 19.54 13.22
N GLN A 26 -3.82 18.41 12.62
CA GLN A 26 -4.17 17.18 13.33
C GLN A 26 -2.95 16.32 13.64
N ILE A 27 -1.83 16.54 12.98
CA ILE A 27 -0.59 15.80 13.21
C ILE A 27 0.42 16.70 13.93
N ARG A 28 1.12 16.15 14.91
CA ARG A 28 2.19 16.83 15.66
C ARG A 28 3.50 16.08 15.46
N SER A 29 4.57 16.78 15.14
CA SER A 29 5.90 16.18 15.04
C SER A 29 6.29 15.61 16.41
N ARG A 30 6.65 14.33 16.43
CA ARG A 30 7.23 13.63 17.58
C ARG A 30 8.75 13.49 17.43
N ARG A 31 9.21 13.24 16.22
CA ARG A 31 10.62 13.21 15.83
C ARG A 31 10.77 13.81 14.44
N ASP A 32 11.62 14.81 14.31
CA ASP A 32 11.90 15.44 13.01
C ASP A 32 13.37 15.22 12.63
N ASN A 33 13.56 14.36 11.64
CA ASN A 33 14.84 14.08 11.00
C ASN A 33 14.83 14.55 9.53
N THR A 34 13.81 15.34 9.10
CA THR A 34 13.64 15.76 7.69
C THR A 34 14.83 16.55 7.15
N GLY A 35 15.61 17.19 8.01
CA GLY A 35 16.87 17.85 7.62
C GLY A 35 17.95 16.90 7.07
N ARG A 36 17.76 15.58 7.18
CA ARG A 36 18.66 14.56 6.64
C ARG A 36 18.27 14.07 5.25
N ILE A 37 17.12 14.50 4.72
CA ILE A 37 16.65 14.11 3.38
C ILE A 37 17.60 14.71 2.34
N GLY A 38 18.26 13.83 1.60
CA GLY A 38 19.13 14.18 0.46
C GLY A 38 18.31 14.40 -0.81
N ALA A 39 18.83 15.16 -1.76
CA ALA A 39 18.12 15.59 -2.97
C ALA A 39 17.63 14.43 -3.86
N HIS A 40 18.29 13.27 -3.80
CA HIS A 40 17.98 12.10 -4.63
C HIS A 40 17.42 10.93 -3.83
N ASP A 41 17.10 11.13 -2.55
CA ASP A 41 16.59 10.06 -1.72
C ASP A 41 15.21 9.58 -2.20
N VAL A 42 15.04 8.26 -2.19
CA VAL A 42 13.72 7.65 -2.27
C VAL A 42 13.09 7.70 -0.89
N LEU A 43 11.89 8.28 -0.81
CA LEU A 43 11.17 8.50 0.44
C LEU A 43 10.05 7.49 0.61
N CYS A 44 9.75 7.08 1.84
CA CYS A 44 8.61 6.22 2.13
C CYS A 44 7.60 6.92 3.04
N PHE A 45 6.31 6.88 2.68
CA PHE A 45 5.22 7.53 3.40
C PHE A 45 4.22 6.50 3.91
N VAL A 46 3.98 6.48 5.23
CA VAL A 46 3.15 5.47 5.88
C VAL A 46 2.28 6.10 6.98
N THR A 47 1.03 5.68 7.07
CA THR A 47 0.21 5.88 8.28
C THR A 47 -0.01 4.53 8.95
N LEU A 48 0.18 4.46 10.25
CA LEU A 48 0.12 3.20 10.98
C LEU A 48 -0.58 3.32 12.34
N ARG A 49 -0.99 2.19 12.87
CA ARG A 49 -1.41 2.01 14.25
C ARG A 49 -1.21 0.57 14.69
N ASN A 50 -0.52 0.38 15.82
CA ASN A 50 -0.29 -0.93 16.44
C ASN A 50 0.29 -1.96 15.46
N GLU A 51 1.44 -1.64 14.87
CA GLU A 51 2.11 -2.47 13.87
C GLU A 51 3.49 -3.00 14.34
N MET A 52 3.73 -3.05 15.65
CA MET A 52 5.04 -3.46 16.19
C MET A 52 5.46 -4.87 15.71
N ASN A 53 4.50 -5.74 15.45
CA ASN A 53 4.73 -7.08 14.92
C ASN A 53 5.12 -7.14 13.43
N ARG A 54 5.24 -5.99 12.75
CA ARG A 54 5.66 -5.88 11.33
C ARG A 54 6.74 -4.83 11.10
N LEU A 55 6.77 -3.79 11.94
CA LEU A 55 7.60 -2.61 11.73
C LEU A 55 9.09 -2.89 11.57
N PRO A 56 9.74 -3.75 12.41
CA PRO A 56 11.15 -4.03 12.24
C PRO A 56 11.48 -4.58 10.86
N TYR A 57 10.80 -5.64 10.43
CA TYR A 57 11.00 -6.23 9.11
C TYR A 57 10.61 -5.26 7.98
N PHE A 58 9.51 -4.52 8.13
CA PHE A 58 9.09 -3.51 7.16
C PHE A 58 10.19 -2.47 6.88
N LEU A 59 10.79 -1.90 7.92
CA LEU A 59 11.86 -0.94 7.76
C LEU A 59 13.08 -1.57 7.06
N ASP A 60 13.48 -2.76 7.47
CA ASP A 60 14.63 -3.45 6.90
C ASP A 60 14.40 -3.84 5.44
N HIS A 61 13.20 -4.29 5.08
CA HIS A 61 12.82 -4.57 3.70
C HIS A 61 12.96 -3.31 2.81
N TYR A 62 12.39 -2.18 3.21
CA TYR A 62 12.44 -0.97 2.40
C TYR A 62 13.82 -0.30 2.42
N ARG A 63 14.60 -0.43 3.49
CA ARG A 63 16.01 -0.05 3.54
C ARG A 63 16.85 -0.85 2.54
N ALA A 64 16.65 -2.16 2.50
CA ALA A 64 17.31 -3.04 1.54
C ALA A 64 16.94 -2.71 0.08
N LEU A 65 15.71 -2.24 -0.17
CA LEU A 65 15.29 -1.72 -1.46
C LEU A 65 15.86 -0.33 -1.79
N GLY A 66 16.55 0.35 -0.87
CA GLY A 66 17.17 1.65 -1.10
C GLY A 66 16.34 2.87 -0.69
N VAL A 67 15.27 2.68 0.09
CA VAL A 67 14.60 3.81 0.77
C VAL A 67 15.56 4.41 1.78
N ARG A 68 15.73 5.73 1.74
CA ARG A 68 16.68 6.46 2.59
C ARG A 68 16.03 7.23 3.73
N HIS A 69 14.74 7.56 3.61
CA HIS A 69 14.03 8.27 4.66
C HIS A 69 12.55 7.89 4.71
N PHE A 70 12.04 7.70 5.92
CA PHE A 70 10.66 7.34 6.19
C PHE A 70 9.92 8.51 6.84
N LEU A 71 8.78 8.91 6.29
CA LEU A 71 7.89 9.91 6.84
C LEU A 71 6.61 9.22 7.31
N MET A 72 6.49 9.03 8.62
CA MET A 72 5.48 8.16 9.21
C MET A 72 4.52 8.92 10.11
N VAL A 73 3.24 8.54 10.07
CA VAL A 73 2.20 9.09 10.93
C VAL A 73 1.67 7.97 11.83
N ASP A 74 1.99 8.05 13.10
CA ASP A 74 1.45 7.18 14.15
C ASP A 74 0.06 7.66 14.59
N ASN A 75 -0.96 6.85 14.34
CA ASN A 75 -2.32 7.12 14.76
C ASN A 75 -2.61 6.55 16.16
N ASN A 76 -1.87 7.04 17.16
CA ASN A 76 -2.06 6.72 18.57
C ASN A 76 -1.86 5.22 18.87
N SER A 77 -0.71 4.67 18.48
CA SER A 77 -0.32 3.30 18.83
C SER A 77 -0.09 3.14 20.34
N THR A 78 -0.35 1.95 20.84
CA THR A 78 -0.22 1.57 22.25
C THR A 78 0.68 0.34 22.47
N ASP A 79 1.25 -0.21 21.38
CA ASP A 79 2.04 -1.45 21.36
C ASP A 79 3.56 -1.22 21.31
N GLY A 80 4.01 0.02 21.49
CA GLY A 80 5.42 0.39 21.37
C GLY A 80 5.86 0.86 19.98
N SER A 81 5.01 0.76 18.94
CA SER A 81 5.31 1.20 17.57
C SER A 81 5.88 2.63 17.51
N GLY A 82 5.26 3.57 18.24
CA GLY A 82 5.67 4.96 18.23
C GLY A 82 7.06 5.19 18.84
N ASP A 83 7.42 4.47 19.92
CA ASP A 83 8.73 4.57 20.56
C ASP A 83 9.80 3.93 19.69
N PHE A 84 9.53 2.77 19.13
CA PHE A 84 10.40 2.08 18.19
C PHE A 84 10.76 2.98 16.99
N LEU A 85 9.76 3.62 16.37
CA LEU A 85 9.98 4.52 15.22
C LEU A 85 10.74 5.80 15.61
N ALA A 86 10.46 6.39 16.78
CA ALA A 86 11.14 7.58 17.24
C ALA A 86 12.64 7.36 17.50
N ALA A 87 13.06 6.12 17.76
CA ALA A 87 14.46 5.74 17.95
C ALA A 87 15.22 5.60 16.61
N GLN A 88 14.55 5.49 15.46
CA GLN A 88 15.19 5.29 14.17
C GLN A 88 15.77 6.61 13.62
N ALA A 89 17.01 6.56 13.12
CA ALA A 89 17.72 7.74 12.62
C ALA A 89 17.22 8.26 11.26
N ASP A 90 16.63 7.38 10.47
CA ASP A 90 16.10 7.60 9.12
C ASP A 90 14.57 7.75 9.10
N VAL A 91 13.93 7.88 10.27
CA VAL A 91 12.50 8.10 10.41
C VAL A 91 12.21 9.51 10.92
N SER A 92 11.30 10.21 10.24
CA SER A 92 10.59 11.37 10.77
C SER A 92 9.18 10.94 11.15
N LEU A 93 8.79 11.18 12.41
CA LEU A 93 7.57 10.66 12.99
C LEU A 93 6.62 11.79 13.40
N TRP A 94 5.38 11.70 12.97
CA TRP A 94 4.27 12.52 13.47
C TRP A 94 3.29 11.64 14.23
N HIS A 95 2.64 12.23 15.20
CA HIS A 95 1.61 11.57 16.03
C HIS A 95 0.26 12.26 15.86
N THR A 96 -0.83 11.48 15.92
CA THR A 96 -2.20 11.98 15.90
C THR A 96 -3.17 11.06 16.65
N VAL A 97 -4.13 11.67 17.35
CA VAL A 97 -5.26 10.98 17.98
C VAL A 97 -6.56 11.13 17.19
N HIS A 98 -6.50 11.82 16.05
CA HIS A 98 -7.69 12.07 15.24
C HIS A 98 -8.11 10.82 14.45
N SER A 99 -9.41 10.79 14.08
CA SER A 99 -10.00 9.67 13.34
C SER A 99 -9.30 9.40 12.02
N TYR A 100 -8.84 8.16 11.86
CA TYR A 100 -8.24 7.62 10.64
C TYR A 100 -9.24 7.67 9.47
N LYS A 101 -10.48 7.21 9.68
CA LYS A 101 -11.57 7.25 8.70
C LYS A 101 -11.86 8.67 8.21
N LEU A 102 -12.00 9.64 9.13
CA LEU A 102 -12.28 11.03 8.79
C LEU A 102 -11.10 11.75 8.13
N SER A 103 -9.89 11.20 8.17
CA SER A 103 -8.72 11.69 7.44
C SER A 103 -8.54 11.01 6.07
N ARG A 104 -9.58 10.38 5.56
CA ARG A 104 -9.53 9.53 4.35
C ARG A 104 -8.52 8.40 4.49
N PHE A 105 -8.58 7.69 5.60
CA PHE A 105 -7.65 6.60 5.91
C PHE A 105 -6.19 7.08 5.87
N GLY A 106 -5.90 8.15 6.61
CA GLY A 106 -4.56 8.74 6.72
C GLY A 106 -4.10 9.57 5.53
N MET A 107 -4.78 9.49 4.37
CA MET A 107 -4.34 10.15 3.14
C MET A 107 -4.28 11.68 3.23
N ASP A 108 -5.09 12.32 4.07
CA ASP A 108 -5.02 13.78 4.25
C ASP A 108 -3.71 14.17 4.96
N TRP A 109 -3.25 13.37 5.91
CA TRP A 109 -2.00 13.60 6.64
C TRP A 109 -0.78 13.31 5.74
N LEU A 110 -0.77 12.17 5.04
CA LEU A 110 0.29 11.83 4.11
C LEU A 110 0.38 12.84 2.97
N THR A 111 -0.75 13.26 2.39
CA THR A 111 -0.76 14.30 1.34
C THR A 111 -0.11 15.60 1.83
N TRP A 112 -0.37 16.01 3.08
CA TRP A 112 0.31 17.19 3.63
C TRP A 112 1.82 17.01 3.71
N LEU A 113 2.29 15.87 4.22
CA LEU A 113 3.73 15.56 4.30
C LEU A 113 4.36 15.50 2.90
N GLN A 114 3.68 14.88 1.94
CA GLN A 114 4.10 14.80 0.55
C GLN A 114 4.16 16.17 -0.12
N MET A 115 3.20 17.06 0.13
CA MET A 115 3.26 18.45 -0.35
C MET A 115 4.46 19.21 0.21
N ARG A 116 4.87 18.91 1.43
CA ARG A 116 5.94 19.62 2.14
C ARG A 116 7.33 19.09 1.81
N TYR A 117 7.49 17.77 1.69
CA TYR A 117 8.81 17.13 1.66
C TYR A 117 9.09 16.32 0.39
N ALA A 118 8.06 15.92 -0.38
CA ALA A 118 8.22 14.95 -1.44
C ALA A 118 8.45 15.52 -2.85
N HIS A 119 8.34 16.83 -3.04
CA HIS A 119 8.41 17.42 -4.37
C HIS A 119 9.75 17.17 -5.06
N GLY A 120 9.73 16.48 -6.20
CA GLY A 120 10.91 16.09 -6.98
C GLY A 120 11.50 14.73 -6.60
N HIS A 121 11.14 14.17 -5.44
CA HIS A 121 11.57 12.84 -4.99
C HIS A 121 10.72 11.72 -5.57
N TRP A 122 11.33 10.56 -5.75
CA TRP A 122 10.60 9.32 -5.86
C TRP A 122 10.07 8.90 -4.49
N CYS A 123 8.81 8.54 -4.43
CA CYS A 123 8.12 8.26 -3.18
C CYS A 123 7.40 6.92 -3.23
N VAL A 124 7.69 6.06 -2.27
CA VAL A 124 6.87 4.91 -1.95
C VAL A 124 5.76 5.36 -0.99
N THR A 125 4.53 4.97 -1.25
CA THR A 125 3.41 5.13 -0.31
C THR A 125 2.72 3.78 -0.18
N CYS A 126 2.70 3.21 1.01
CA CYS A 126 2.17 1.88 1.28
C CYS A 126 1.66 1.76 2.72
N ASP A 127 0.96 0.69 3.01
CA ASP A 127 0.61 0.27 4.37
C ASP A 127 1.74 -0.61 4.95
N VAL A 128 1.83 -0.74 6.28
CA VAL A 128 2.92 -1.51 6.94
C VAL A 128 2.86 -3.02 6.61
N ASP A 129 1.69 -3.50 6.26
CA ASP A 129 1.47 -4.89 5.85
C ASP A 129 1.67 -5.13 4.35
N GLU A 130 2.27 -4.18 3.62
CA GLU A 130 2.52 -4.25 2.19
C GLU A 130 4.03 -4.21 1.89
N LEU A 131 4.57 -5.28 1.33
CA LEU A 131 5.98 -5.41 0.95
C LEU A 131 6.11 -5.33 -0.58
N LEU A 132 6.74 -4.26 -1.08
CA LEU A 132 6.93 -4.07 -2.51
C LEU A 132 7.95 -5.06 -3.07
N VAL A 133 7.53 -5.79 -4.10
CA VAL A 133 8.36 -6.65 -4.94
C VAL A 133 8.22 -6.19 -6.40
N TYR A 134 9.34 -6.02 -7.07
CA TYR A 134 9.39 -5.65 -8.48
C TYR A 134 10.45 -6.50 -9.20
N PRO A 135 10.46 -6.54 -10.53
CA PRO A 135 11.47 -7.30 -11.27
C PRO A 135 12.89 -6.90 -10.85
N HIS A 136 13.75 -7.87 -10.64
CA HIS A 136 15.15 -7.67 -10.22
C HIS A 136 15.38 -7.03 -8.83
N HIS A 137 14.37 -6.85 -7.98
CA HIS A 137 14.50 -6.19 -6.66
C HIS A 137 15.57 -6.80 -5.74
N THR A 138 15.95 -8.06 -5.95
CA THR A 138 17.01 -8.73 -5.19
C THR A 138 18.43 -8.35 -5.63
N THR A 139 18.58 -7.71 -6.78
CA THR A 139 19.87 -7.35 -7.38
C THR A 139 19.96 -5.89 -7.82
N ARG A 140 18.84 -5.20 -7.87
CA ARG A 140 18.72 -3.79 -8.28
C ARG A 140 17.75 -3.08 -7.34
N ASP A 141 18.19 -1.99 -6.75
CA ASP A 141 17.45 -1.20 -5.79
C ASP A 141 16.43 -0.25 -6.44
N LEU A 142 15.61 0.40 -5.61
CA LEU A 142 14.63 1.41 -6.07
C LEU A 142 15.28 2.61 -6.77
N PRO A 143 16.42 3.16 -6.33
CA PRO A 143 17.13 4.19 -7.09
C PRO A 143 17.38 3.78 -8.55
N ALA A 144 17.87 2.56 -8.80
CA ALA A 144 18.11 2.07 -10.16
C ALA A 144 16.81 1.93 -10.97
N LEU A 145 15.73 1.46 -10.34
CA LEU A 145 14.41 1.40 -10.98
C LEU A 145 13.87 2.81 -11.28
N CYS A 146 14.02 3.75 -10.35
CA CYS A 146 13.58 5.13 -10.53
C CYS A 146 14.32 5.84 -11.66
N ASP A 147 15.63 5.62 -11.79
CA ASP A 147 16.43 6.13 -12.92
C ASP A 147 15.97 5.57 -14.27
N TRP A 148 15.59 4.28 -14.30
CA TRP A 148 15.00 3.66 -15.47
C TRP A 148 13.64 4.30 -15.83
N LEU A 149 12.76 4.43 -14.87
CA LEU A 149 11.45 5.03 -15.07
C LEU A 149 11.55 6.50 -15.54
N ASP A 150 12.53 7.25 -15.01
CA ASP A 150 12.81 8.62 -15.46
C ASP A 150 13.25 8.66 -16.94
N ARG A 151 14.09 7.72 -17.38
CA ARG A 151 14.51 7.63 -18.80
C ARG A 151 13.37 7.23 -19.73
N CYS A 152 12.35 6.56 -19.20
CA CYS A 152 11.16 6.15 -19.95
C CYS A 152 10.00 7.17 -19.85
N ASP A 153 10.22 8.34 -19.25
CA ASP A 153 9.17 9.34 -18.97
C ASP A 153 7.95 8.76 -18.19
N GLN A 154 8.21 7.78 -17.34
CA GLN A 154 7.19 7.11 -16.51
C GLN A 154 7.29 7.61 -15.07
N PRO A 155 6.52 8.63 -14.65
CA PRO A 155 6.63 9.21 -13.31
C PRO A 155 5.95 8.35 -12.22
N MET A 156 5.51 7.14 -12.52
CA MET A 156 4.83 6.25 -11.59
C MET A 156 5.00 4.78 -12.00
N MET A 157 4.88 3.89 -11.03
CA MET A 157 4.77 2.46 -11.23
C MET A 157 3.57 1.92 -10.45
N GLY A 158 2.76 1.08 -11.10
CA GLY A 158 1.68 0.36 -10.49
C GLY A 158 2.13 -0.93 -9.83
N ALA A 159 1.33 -1.38 -8.85
CA ALA A 159 1.50 -2.70 -8.26
C ALA A 159 0.14 -3.31 -7.92
N MET A 160 0.02 -4.61 -8.11
CA MET A 160 -1.13 -5.37 -7.63
C MET A 160 -0.86 -5.81 -6.19
N MET A 161 -1.81 -5.57 -5.30
CA MET A 161 -1.77 -6.10 -3.94
C MET A 161 -2.10 -7.59 -3.98
N LEU A 162 -1.18 -8.43 -3.53
CA LEU A 162 -1.29 -9.89 -3.55
C LEU A 162 -1.40 -10.41 -2.12
N ASP A 163 -2.59 -10.88 -1.75
CA ASP A 163 -2.83 -11.39 -0.40
C ASP A 163 -2.03 -12.66 -0.15
N MET A 164 -1.12 -12.61 0.82
CA MET A 164 -0.33 -13.75 1.28
C MET A 164 -1.02 -14.43 2.47
N TYR A 165 -0.99 -15.75 2.51
CA TYR A 165 -1.62 -16.55 3.58
C TYR A 165 -0.83 -17.83 3.90
N PRO A 166 -1.02 -18.41 5.11
CA PRO A 166 -0.34 -19.64 5.49
C PRO A 166 -0.97 -20.87 4.79
N ALA A 167 -0.21 -21.95 4.73
CA ALA A 167 -0.73 -23.26 4.26
C ALA A 167 -1.73 -23.89 5.25
N THR A 168 -1.76 -23.39 6.49
CA THR A 168 -2.60 -23.86 7.59
C THR A 168 -3.77 -22.89 7.83
N ALA A 169 -4.57 -23.13 8.87
CA ALA A 169 -5.59 -22.17 9.31
C ALA A 169 -4.96 -20.82 9.69
N LEU A 170 -5.69 -19.73 9.44
CA LEU A 170 -5.31 -18.40 9.92
C LEU A 170 -5.19 -18.42 11.44
N GLY A 171 -4.25 -17.71 12.02
CA GLY A 171 -4.02 -17.74 13.45
C GLY A 171 -3.20 -18.94 13.96
N ALA A 172 -2.87 -19.91 13.12
CA ALA A 172 -1.94 -20.97 13.47
C ALA A 172 -0.49 -20.45 13.45
N GLY A 173 0.30 -20.85 14.45
CA GLY A 173 1.70 -20.47 14.58
C GLY A 173 1.92 -19.16 15.34
N GLN A 174 3.15 -18.69 15.28
CA GLN A 174 3.61 -17.43 15.89
C GLN A 174 4.40 -16.63 14.86
N HIS A 175 4.42 -15.32 15.03
CA HIS A 175 5.21 -14.40 14.22
C HIS A 175 5.78 -13.30 15.12
N SER A 176 7.04 -12.95 14.92
CA SER A 176 7.72 -11.86 15.60
C SER A 176 8.07 -10.77 14.56
N GLY A 177 8.07 -9.51 14.99
CA GLY A 177 8.15 -8.36 14.09
C GLY A 177 9.45 -8.22 13.30
N ASP A 178 10.51 -8.92 13.68
CA ASP A 178 11.80 -9.00 12.99
C ASP A 178 11.90 -10.15 11.98
N GLN A 179 10.94 -11.08 12.00
CA GLN A 179 10.90 -12.19 11.06
C GLN A 179 10.31 -11.79 9.71
N ASP A 180 10.77 -12.46 8.65
CA ASP A 180 10.15 -12.35 7.34
C ASP A 180 8.71 -12.87 7.40
N PRO A 181 7.69 -12.03 7.21
CA PRO A 181 6.30 -12.48 7.24
C PRO A 181 5.99 -13.50 6.13
N ILE A 182 6.77 -13.53 5.05
CA ILE A 182 6.60 -14.48 3.94
C ILE A 182 7.04 -15.90 4.35
N ALA A 183 7.89 -16.03 5.36
CA ALA A 183 8.21 -17.33 5.93
C ALA A 183 6.99 -17.96 6.64
N THR A 184 6.06 -17.15 7.15
CA THR A 184 4.79 -17.60 7.74
C THR A 184 3.68 -17.67 6.70
N LEU A 185 3.58 -16.64 5.85
CA LEU A 185 2.53 -16.49 4.82
C LEU A 185 3.07 -16.94 3.47
N THR A 186 3.20 -18.24 3.30
CA THR A 186 3.96 -18.87 2.21
C THR A 186 3.19 -18.97 0.90
N HIS A 187 1.89 -18.74 0.87
CA HIS A 187 1.02 -18.99 -0.28
C HIS A 187 0.25 -17.73 -0.71
N PHE A 188 -0.15 -17.73 -1.97
CA PHE A 188 -1.02 -16.73 -2.59
C PHE A 188 -1.89 -17.39 -3.67
N ASP A 189 -2.94 -16.70 -4.14
CA ASP A 189 -3.72 -17.19 -5.28
C ASP A 189 -3.01 -16.86 -6.59
N ALA A 190 -2.69 -17.88 -7.40
CA ALA A 190 -1.99 -17.73 -8.67
C ALA A 190 -2.88 -17.22 -9.82
N GLY A 191 -4.21 -17.18 -9.62
CA GLY A 191 -5.19 -16.77 -10.60
C GLY A 191 -6.47 -16.28 -9.94
N ASN A 192 -7.63 -16.37 -10.63
CA ASN A 192 -8.96 -15.93 -10.21
C ASN A 192 -9.09 -14.40 -10.00
N TYR A 193 -8.36 -13.60 -10.78
CA TYR A 193 -8.46 -12.16 -10.76
C TYR A 193 -9.35 -11.63 -11.89
N GLN A 194 -10.22 -10.68 -11.55
CA GLN A 194 -11.10 -9.98 -12.49
C GLN A 194 -10.60 -8.55 -12.65
N ILE A 195 -10.51 -8.08 -13.90
CA ILE A 195 -10.00 -6.76 -14.24
C ILE A 195 -11.09 -5.97 -14.95
N GLN A 196 -11.39 -4.77 -14.47
CA GLN A 196 -12.33 -3.83 -15.07
C GLN A 196 -11.66 -2.48 -15.26
N HIS A 197 -11.76 -1.92 -16.46
CA HIS A 197 -11.29 -0.56 -16.72
C HIS A 197 -12.25 0.47 -16.15
N GLN A 198 -11.73 1.43 -15.40
CA GLN A 198 -12.47 2.55 -14.81
C GLN A 198 -12.24 3.82 -15.64
N PRO A 199 -13.10 4.13 -16.62
CA PRO A 199 -12.84 5.20 -17.59
C PRO A 199 -12.75 6.60 -16.97
N LYS A 200 -13.40 6.83 -15.83
CA LYS A 200 -13.40 8.12 -15.13
C LYS A 200 -12.02 8.50 -14.61
N LEU A 201 -11.34 7.57 -13.97
CA LEU A 201 -10.01 7.78 -13.37
C LEU A 201 -8.88 7.23 -14.23
N GLY A 202 -9.17 6.38 -15.21
CA GLY A 202 -8.19 5.75 -16.09
C GLY A 202 -7.40 4.64 -15.42
N ASN A 203 -7.89 4.11 -14.29
CA ASN A 203 -7.25 3.00 -13.59
C ASN A 203 -7.92 1.67 -13.92
N LEU A 204 -7.24 0.59 -13.63
CA LEU A 204 -7.84 -0.73 -13.55
C LEU A 204 -8.43 -0.95 -12.15
N TRP A 205 -9.57 -1.61 -12.12
CA TRP A 205 -10.19 -2.14 -10.91
C TRP A 205 -9.96 -3.63 -10.90
N ILE A 206 -9.09 -4.10 -10.02
CA ILE A 206 -8.68 -5.49 -9.94
C ILE A 206 -9.28 -6.08 -8.68
N GLN A 207 -10.04 -7.17 -8.82
CA GLN A 207 -10.62 -7.91 -7.70
C GLN A 207 -10.33 -9.40 -7.86
N GLY A 208 -10.23 -10.12 -6.76
CA GLY A 208 -9.93 -11.55 -6.76
C GLY A 208 -9.22 -12.00 -5.50
N GLY A 209 -8.54 -13.12 -5.61
CA GLY A 209 -7.76 -13.70 -4.53
C GLY A 209 -8.60 -14.23 -3.37
N PRO A 210 -7.95 -14.58 -2.25
CA PRO A 210 -8.59 -15.22 -1.11
C PRO A 210 -9.68 -14.35 -0.47
N ARG A 211 -9.53 -13.01 -0.49
CA ARG A 211 -10.57 -12.13 0.06
C ARG A 211 -11.87 -12.25 -0.70
N MET A 212 -11.84 -12.16 -2.03
CA MET A 212 -13.06 -12.22 -2.84
C MET A 212 -13.73 -13.60 -2.76
N ARG A 213 -12.95 -14.69 -2.97
CA ARG A 213 -13.51 -16.04 -3.03
C ARG A 213 -13.97 -16.61 -1.70
N HIS A 214 -13.38 -16.18 -0.59
CA HIS A 214 -13.71 -16.72 0.74
C HIS A 214 -14.63 -15.76 1.52
N PHE A 215 -14.21 -14.51 1.67
CA PHE A 215 -14.86 -13.56 2.58
C PHE A 215 -15.99 -12.74 1.91
N PHE A 216 -15.92 -12.53 0.60
CA PHE A 216 -16.95 -11.81 -0.18
C PHE A 216 -17.69 -12.72 -1.16
N LYS A 217 -17.77 -14.01 -0.89
CA LYS A 217 -18.39 -15.00 -1.76
C LYS A 217 -19.86 -14.68 -2.08
N SER A 218 -20.60 -14.14 -1.11
CA SER A 218 -22.02 -13.79 -1.27
C SER A 218 -22.25 -12.54 -2.14
N ASP A 219 -21.31 -11.60 -2.16
CA ASP A 219 -21.33 -10.42 -3.04
C ASP A 219 -19.88 -10.03 -3.43
N PRO A 220 -19.32 -10.67 -4.46
CA PRO A 220 -17.94 -10.41 -4.91
C PRO A 220 -17.64 -8.96 -5.27
N ARG A 221 -18.67 -8.18 -5.65
CA ARG A 221 -18.52 -6.75 -5.99
C ARG A 221 -18.07 -5.89 -4.80
N LYS A 222 -18.32 -6.36 -3.58
CA LYS A 222 -17.87 -5.69 -2.33
C LYS A 222 -16.43 -5.97 -1.99
N ALA A 223 -15.78 -6.94 -2.65
CA ALA A 223 -14.37 -7.20 -2.42
C ALA A 223 -13.53 -5.95 -2.73
N PRO A 224 -12.53 -5.62 -1.89
CA PRO A 224 -11.68 -4.46 -2.13
C PRO A 224 -10.88 -4.62 -3.42
N THR A 225 -10.61 -3.48 -4.08
CA THR A 225 -9.70 -3.50 -5.24
C THR A 225 -8.27 -3.77 -4.80
N LEU A 226 -7.55 -4.53 -5.61
CA LEU A 226 -6.16 -4.91 -5.40
C LEU A 226 -5.18 -3.97 -6.11
N ASN A 227 -5.66 -3.09 -7.00
CA ASN A 227 -4.82 -2.14 -7.72
C ASN A 227 -4.28 -1.05 -6.81
N LYS A 228 -2.98 -0.77 -6.89
CA LYS A 228 -2.28 0.29 -6.14
C LYS A 228 -1.33 1.09 -7.05
N VAL A 229 -1.02 2.33 -6.67
CA VAL A 229 0.01 3.19 -7.28
C VAL A 229 1.03 3.55 -6.19
N PRO A 230 1.88 2.59 -5.78
CA PRO A 230 2.73 2.79 -4.61
C PRO A 230 3.97 3.65 -4.87
N LEU A 231 4.52 3.67 -6.09
CA LEU A 231 5.76 4.36 -6.43
C LEU A 231 5.48 5.50 -7.41
N VAL A 232 5.79 6.73 -7.00
CA VAL A 232 5.49 7.95 -7.78
C VAL A 232 6.62 8.97 -7.64
N LYS A 233 7.09 9.56 -8.74
CA LYS A 233 7.91 10.78 -8.73
C LYS A 233 7.03 11.96 -8.36
N TRP A 234 7.13 12.41 -7.11
CA TRP A 234 6.10 13.22 -6.51
C TRP A 234 6.15 14.70 -6.94
N ASN A 235 4.99 15.22 -7.28
CA ASN A 235 4.80 16.66 -7.41
C ASN A 235 3.86 17.16 -6.30
N ARG A 236 4.17 18.32 -5.68
CA ARG A 236 3.33 18.92 -4.63
C ARG A 236 1.88 19.19 -5.01
N ARG A 237 1.53 19.04 -6.30
CA ARG A 237 0.16 19.18 -6.82
C ARG A 237 -0.54 17.84 -6.97
N TYR A 238 0.13 16.72 -6.68
CA TYR A 238 -0.47 15.38 -6.74
C TYR A 238 -1.23 15.08 -5.46
N VAL A 239 -2.22 14.21 -5.54
CA VAL A 239 -2.99 13.76 -4.39
C VAL A 239 -3.63 12.41 -4.67
N TYR A 240 -3.55 11.48 -3.76
CA TYR A 240 -4.35 10.26 -3.83
C TYR A 240 -5.84 10.58 -3.69
N HIS A 241 -6.64 10.01 -4.59
CA HIS A 241 -8.08 10.23 -4.64
C HIS A 241 -8.84 9.29 -3.71
N SER A 242 -8.48 8.00 -3.72
CA SER A 242 -9.09 6.96 -2.90
C SER A 242 -8.01 6.04 -2.36
N SER A 243 -7.53 6.32 -1.16
CA SER A 243 -6.33 5.68 -0.64
C SER A 243 -5.22 5.67 -1.72
N MET A 244 -4.39 4.65 -1.80
CA MET A 244 -3.36 4.49 -2.83
C MET A 244 -3.85 3.78 -4.11
N HIS A 245 -5.17 3.54 -4.24
CA HIS A 245 -5.75 2.84 -5.39
C HIS A 245 -5.81 3.70 -6.65
N ASN A 246 -5.84 5.02 -6.51
CA ASN A 246 -5.78 5.97 -7.62
C ASN A 246 -5.35 7.35 -7.16
N ILE A 247 -4.77 8.10 -8.09
CA ILE A 247 -4.11 9.39 -7.84
C ILE A 247 -4.61 10.45 -8.83
N LEU A 248 -4.48 11.73 -8.50
CA LEU A 248 -4.76 12.85 -9.39
C LEU A 248 -3.49 13.72 -9.56
N PRO A 249 -3.17 14.12 -10.77
CA PRO A 249 -3.97 14.08 -12.02
C PRO A 249 -4.13 12.67 -12.60
N ARG A 250 -5.16 12.48 -13.43
CA ARG A 250 -5.66 11.20 -13.92
C ARG A 250 -4.61 10.35 -14.65
N HIS A 251 -3.72 10.96 -15.45
CA HIS A 251 -2.71 10.22 -16.23
C HIS A 251 -1.77 9.38 -15.37
N LEU A 252 -1.63 9.68 -14.08
CA LEU A 252 -0.82 8.88 -13.14
C LEU A 252 -1.46 7.52 -12.77
N ASN A 253 -2.67 7.25 -13.23
CA ASN A 253 -3.31 5.94 -13.05
C ASN A 253 -3.16 5.01 -14.26
N GLU A 254 -2.57 5.49 -15.33
CA GLU A 254 -2.31 4.71 -16.56
C GLU A 254 -1.02 3.89 -16.37
N ILE A 255 -1.06 3.01 -15.36
CA ILE A 255 0.07 2.22 -14.82
C ILE A 255 0.19 0.82 -15.42
N TYR A 256 -0.77 0.43 -16.23
CA TYR A 256 -0.77 -0.80 -17.00
C TYR A 256 -1.10 -0.49 -18.45
N ASP A 257 -0.38 -1.08 -19.37
CA ASP A 257 -0.71 -0.94 -20.78
C ASP A 257 -1.90 -1.82 -21.13
N THR A 258 -2.98 -1.20 -21.60
CA THR A 258 -4.19 -1.89 -22.04
C THR A 258 -4.20 -2.21 -23.52
N GLN A 259 -3.16 -1.79 -24.28
CA GLN A 259 -3.05 -1.94 -25.73
C GLN A 259 -1.93 -2.88 -26.19
N GLY A 260 -1.36 -3.64 -25.25
CA GLY A 260 -0.33 -4.65 -25.56
C GLY A 260 1.11 -4.17 -25.47
N GLY A 261 1.36 -2.95 -24.98
CA GLY A 261 2.67 -2.54 -24.48
C GLY A 261 2.90 -3.10 -23.07
N GLU A 262 4.13 -3.08 -22.60
CA GLU A 262 4.46 -3.57 -21.28
C GLU A 262 5.06 -2.45 -20.43
N LEU A 263 4.23 -1.82 -19.58
CA LEU A 263 4.73 -0.95 -18.53
C LEU A 263 5.31 -1.78 -17.39
N THR A 264 6.43 -1.31 -16.83
CA THR A 264 7.00 -1.91 -15.63
C THR A 264 6.01 -1.86 -14.49
N SER A 265 5.73 -3.00 -13.87
CA SER A 265 4.84 -3.08 -12.72
C SER A 265 5.38 -4.01 -11.65
N GLY A 266 4.95 -3.80 -10.40
CA GLY A 266 5.30 -4.61 -9.26
C GLY A 266 4.11 -5.33 -8.64
N VAL A 267 4.38 -5.96 -7.50
CA VAL A 267 3.40 -6.57 -6.61
C VAL A 267 3.67 -6.05 -5.19
N LEU A 268 2.62 -5.77 -4.44
CA LEU A 268 2.68 -5.60 -3.00
C LEU A 268 2.28 -6.91 -2.34
N LEU A 269 3.23 -7.64 -1.75
CA LEU A 269 2.93 -8.82 -0.95
C LEU A 269 2.21 -8.33 0.31
N HIS A 270 0.92 -8.64 0.41
CA HIS A 270 0.06 -8.14 1.46
C HIS A 270 0.00 -9.15 2.61
N THR A 271 0.64 -8.82 3.71
CA THR A 271 0.86 -9.70 4.86
C THR A 271 -0.22 -9.58 5.93
N LYS A 272 -1.45 -9.34 5.52
CA LYS A 272 -2.60 -9.13 6.40
C LYS A 272 -2.90 -10.33 7.31
N PHE A 273 -2.72 -11.54 6.80
CA PHE A 273 -3.15 -12.78 7.43
C PHE A 273 -2.12 -13.40 8.38
N LEU A 274 -1.27 -12.59 9.04
CA LEU A 274 -0.41 -13.04 10.12
C LEU A 274 -1.22 -13.63 11.28
N PRO A 275 -0.62 -14.48 12.15
CA PRO A 275 -1.35 -15.18 13.20
C PRO A 275 -2.16 -14.31 14.17
N ASP A 276 -1.82 -13.04 14.31
CA ASP A 276 -2.54 -12.04 15.12
C ASP A 276 -3.85 -11.52 14.50
N ILE A 277 -4.18 -11.92 13.25
CA ILE A 277 -5.31 -11.37 12.48
C ILE A 277 -6.65 -11.50 13.21
N ALA A 278 -6.90 -12.60 13.93
CA ALA A 278 -8.14 -12.80 14.67
C ALA A 278 -8.28 -11.77 15.80
N ALA A 279 -7.22 -11.57 16.61
CA ALA A 279 -7.21 -10.59 17.69
C ALA A 279 -7.35 -9.15 17.15
N ARG A 280 -6.65 -8.82 16.06
CA ARG A 280 -6.76 -7.52 15.37
C ARG A 280 -8.16 -7.29 14.83
N SER A 281 -8.80 -8.31 14.27
CA SER A 281 -10.16 -8.21 13.74
C SER A 281 -11.18 -7.84 14.83
N VAL A 282 -11.05 -8.43 16.02
CA VAL A 282 -11.88 -8.08 17.17
C VAL A 282 -11.69 -6.61 17.60
N GLN A 283 -10.43 -6.13 17.62
CA GLN A 283 -10.14 -4.72 17.94
C GLN A 283 -10.73 -3.75 16.89
N GLU A 284 -10.63 -4.09 15.60
CA GLU A 284 -11.16 -3.24 14.52
C GLU A 284 -12.69 -3.22 14.49
N MET A 285 -13.36 -4.31 14.83
CA MET A 285 -14.83 -4.32 15.01
C MET A 285 -15.27 -3.29 16.07
N GLY A 286 -14.52 -3.18 17.18
CA GLY A 286 -14.80 -2.19 18.23
C GLY A 286 -14.57 -0.74 17.78
N ARG A 287 -13.59 -0.51 16.89
CA ARG A 287 -13.19 0.85 16.44
C ARG A 287 -14.00 1.41 15.28
N LYS A 288 -14.44 0.58 14.34
CA LYS A 288 -15.16 0.95 13.11
C LYS A 288 -14.46 2.01 12.25
N GLU A 289 -13.12 2.06 12.27
CA GLU A 289 -12.30 3.09 11.58
C GLU A 289 -11.69 2.63 10.24
N HIS A 290 -11.66 1.32 9.98
CA HIS A 290 -10.88 0.76 8.86
C HIS A 290 -11.60 0.83 7.50
N PHE A 291 -12.94 0.79 7.45
CA PHE A 291 -13.71 0.81 6.21
C PHE A 291 -14.68 1.98 6.15
N GLU A 292 -14.99 2.44 4.93
CA GLU A 292 -15.95 3.53 4.71
C GLU A 292 -17.34 3.16 5.23
N ASN A 293 -17.79 1.91 4.99
CA ASN A 293 -19.02 1.36 5.55
C ASN A 293 -18.70 0.13 6.43
N SER A 294 -18.43 0.37 7.71
CA SER A 294 -18.00 -0.65 8.66
C SER A 294 -19.01 -1.78 8.87
N ASP A 295 -20.31 -1.49 8.74
CA ASP A 295 -21.37 -2.48 8.98
C ASP A 295 -21.40 -3.57 7.88
N LEU A 296 -20.98 -3.24 6.65
CA LEU A 296 -20.85 -4.21 5.56
C LEU A 296 -19.69 -5.20 5.73
N TYR A 297 -18.80 -4.95 6.69
CA TYR A 297 -17.61 -5.76 6.93
C TYR A 297 -17.69 -6.56 8.25
N THR A 298 -18.83 -6.56 8.94
CA THR A 298 -19.02 -7.38 10.16
C THR A 298 -18.81 -8.85 9.84
N ASP A 299 -19.51 -9.37 8.82
CA ASP A 299 -19.37 -10.77 8.38
C ASP A 299 -17.93 -11.12 7.99
N TYR A 300 -17.20 -10.17 7.41
CA TYR A 300 -15.79 -10.34 7.07
C TYR A 300 -14.91 -10.55 8.31
N TYR A 301 -15.11 -9.74 9.35
CA TYR A 301 -14.33 -9.86 10.58
C TYR A 301 -14.70 -11.10 11.39
N GLU A 302 -15.97 -11.48 11.40
CA GLU A 302 -16.45 -12.72 12.03
C GLU A 302 -15.85 -13.95 11.33
N ALA A 303 -15.82 -13.95 10.00
CA ALA A 303 -15.18 -15.01 9.24
C ALA A 303 -13.67 -15.09 9.46
N LEU A 304 -12.98 -13.96 9.67
CA LEU A 304 -11.56 -13.94 10.06
C LEU A 304 -11.34 -14.50 11.47
N ALA A 305 -12.20 -14.15 12.42
CA ALA A 305 -12.12 -14.65 13.79
C ALA A 305 -12.32 -16.18 13.90
N ALA A 306 -13.02 -16.77 12.92
CA ALA A 306 -13.20 -18.22 12.82
C ALA A 306 -11.93 -18.98 12.37
N ASN A 307 -10.80 -18.29 12.10
CA ASN A 307 -9.52 -18.86 11.67
C ASN A 307 -9.64 -19.86 10.50
N PRO A 308 -10.22 -19.49 9.35
CA PRO A 308 -10.39 -20.41 8.24
C PRO A 308 -9.07 -20.82 7.60
N THR A 309 -9.08 -21.93 6.87
CA THR A 309 -8.01 -22.29 5.92
C THR A 309 -8.30 -21.68 4.56
N LEU A 310 -7.33 -20.97 3.97
CA LEU A 310 -7.48 -20.32 2.67
C LEU A 310 -6.90 -21.12 1.50
N MET A 311 -6.34 -22.31 1.75
CA MET A 311 -5.80 -23.19 0.72
C MET A 311 -6.88 -23.72 -0.22
N THR A 312 -6.62 -23.65 -1.53
CA THR A 312 -7.47 -24.19 -2.61
C THR A 312 -6.60 -24.56 -3.81
N ASP A 313 -7.21 -25.06 -4.90
CA ASP A 313 -6.52 -25.36 -6.16
C ASP A 313 -5.91 -24.12 -6.84
N HIS A 314 -6.33 -22.91 -6.45
CA HIS A 314 -5.70 -21.65 -6.91
C HIS A 314 -4.44 -21.28 -6.13
N SER A 315 -4.15 -21.95 -5.03
CA SER A 315 -3.02 -21.63 -4.14
C SER A 315 -1.69 -22.04 -4.75
N ALA A 316 -0.72 -21.15 -4.74
CA ALA A 316 0.66 -21.41 -5.13
C ALA A 316 1.62 -20.98 -4.02
N ALA A 317 2.63 -21.78 -3.74
CA ALA A 317 3.70 -21.38 -2.84
C ALA A 317 4.54 -20.25 -3.49
N TYR A 318 4.78 -19.18 -2.76
CA TYR A 318 5.62 -18.08 -3.23
C TYR A 318 7.09 -18.51 -3.29
N LYS A 319 7.76 -18.16 -4.37
CA LYS A 319 9.17 -18.47 -4.58
C LYS A 319 10.02 -17.21 -4.77
N ASN A 320 9.64 -16.35 -5.71
CA ASN A 320 10.37 -15.13 -6.06
C ASN A 320 9.59 -14.30 -7.11
N TRP A 321 10.12 -13.13 -7.45
CA TRP A 321 9.53 -12.23 -8.43
C TRP A 321 9.39 -12.84 -9.84
N ARG A 322 10.29 -13.76 -10.28
CA ARG A 322 10.19 -14.42 -11.59
C ARG A 322 8.97 -15.32 -11.71
N GLN A 323 8.54 -15.93 -10.58
CA GLN A 323 7.28 -16.68 -10.56
C GLN A 323 6.09 -15.76 -10.80
N LEU A 324 6.05 -14.58 -10.14
CA LEU A 324 4.98 -13.61 -10.31
C LEU A 324 4.92 -13.06 -11.74
N GLU A 325 6.06 -12.80 -12.36
CA GLU A 325 6.14 -12.41 -13.76
C GLU A 325 5.59 -13.49 -14.70
N ARG A 326 6.01 -14.76 -14.52
CA ARG A 326 5.51 -15.88 -15.35
C ARG A 326 4.01 -16.11 -15.20
N LEU A 327 3.43 -15.77 -14.05
CA LEU A 327 2.00 -15.83 -13.80
C LEU A 327 1.24 -14.58 -14.32
N GLY A 328 1.94 -13.60 -14.90
CA GLY A 328 1.32 -12.36 -15.38
C GLY A 328 0.87 -11.40 -14.29
N LEU A 329 1.37 -11.56 -13.05
CA LEU A 329 1.02 -10.71 -11.90
C LEU A 329 1.90 -9.46 -11.81
N MET A 330 3.01 -9.40 -12.54
CA MET A 330 3.87 -8.23 -12.74
C MET A 330 4.53 -8.28 -14.11
N SER A 331 5.09 -7.14 -14.53
CA SER A 331 5.83 -7.02 -15.81
C SER A 331 7.16 -6.30 -15.62
N ARG A 332 8.18 -6.73 -16.35
CA ARG A 332 9.46 -6.01 -16.46
C ARG A 332 9.36 -4.74 -17.29
N GLY A 333 8.44 -4.66 -18.24
CA GLY A 333 8.30 -3.50 -19.12
C GLY A 333 9.59 -3.14 -19.88
N GLY A 334 10.39 -4.09 -20.24
CA GLY A 334 11.68 -3.87 -20.90
C GLY A 334 12.84 -3.49 -19.98
N TRP A 335 12.64 -3.40 -18.68
CA TRP A 335 13.70 -3.21 -17.69
C TRP A 335 14.45 -4.53 -17.44
N VAL A 336 15.73 -4.56 -17.78
CA VAL A 336 16.60 -5.75 -17.77
C VAL A 336 17.86 -5.54 -16.95
#